data_9e740d6bac0e83893f9814482beb4c94
#
_entry.id   9e740d6bac0e83893f9814482beb4c94
#
_cell.length_a   1.000
_cell.length_b   1.000
_cell.length_c   1.000
_cell.angle_alpha   90.00
_cell.angle_beta   90.00
_cell.angle_gamma   90.00
#
_symmetry.space_group_name_H-M   'P 1'
#
loop_
_entity.id
_entity.type
_entity.pdbx_description
1 polymer ?
#
loop_
_entity_poly.entity_id
_entity_poly.type
_entity_poly.pdbx_seq_one_letter_code
_entity_poly.pdbx_strand_id
1 'polypeptide(L)'
;MEIYEKALDEVLPTAFSIVKETAKRFSENEEIVVTATDFDRQLAATKDFVRIEGDKAIYQNHWIAGGNDTVWNMVHYDVQLFGGVVLHKGKIAEMATGEGKTLVATLPVFLNALTGNGVHVVTVNDYLAKRDSEWMGPLYMFHGLSVDCIDKHQPNSDARRKAYLADITFGTNNEFGFDYLRDNMAISPKDLVQRQHNYAIVDEWTQY
;
A
#
# COMPACT_ATOMS: atom_id res chain seq x y z
N MET A 1 10.06 -19.72 2.37
CA MET A 1 8.93 -19.06 3.07
C MET A 1 9.26 -18.85 4.55
N GLU A 2 9.56 -19.87 5.31
CA GLU A 2 9.91 -19.77 6.76
C GLU A 2 10.98 -18.73 7.13
N ILE A 3 12.00 -18.53 6.28
CA ILE A 3 13.07 -17.56 6.55
C ILE A 3 12.53 -16.12 6.53
N TYR A 4 11.67 -15.80 5.57
CA TYR A 4 11.05 -14.47 5.49
C TYR A 4 10.08 -14.23 6.66
N GLU A 5 9.26 -15.23 7.02
CA GLU A 5 8.34 -15.11 8.17
C GLU A 5 9.08 -14.80 9.47
N LYS A 6 10.15 -15.53 9.74
CA LYS A 6 10.96 -15.30 10.94
C LYS A 6 11.58 -13.90 10.94
N ALA A 7 12.16 -13.47 9.81
CA ALA A 7 12.74 -12.13 9.69
C ALA A 7 11.68 -11.03 9.86
N LEU A 8 10.50 -11.20 9.26
CA LEU A 8 9.40 -10.26 9.42
C LEU A 8 8.90 -10.18 10.85
N ASP A 9 8.81 -11.31 11.56
CA ASP A 9 8.44 -11.34 12.97
C ASP A 9 9.45 -10.60 13.86
N GLU A 10 10.74 -10.73 13.56
CA GLU A 10 11.80 -10.03 14.30
C GLU A 10 11.74 -8.51 14.11
N VAL A 11 11.43 -8.04 12.91
CA VAL A 11 11.37 -6.60 12.60
C VAL A 11 9.98 -5.98 12.80
N LEU A 12 8.95 -6.77 13.02
CA LEU A 12 7.56 -6.30 13.16
C LEU A 12 7.40 -5.14 14.16
N PRO A 13 7.92 -5.22 15.41
CA PRO A 13 7.75 -4.12 16.36
C PRO A 13 8.37 -2.81 15.85
N THR A 14 9.53 -2.89 15.23
CA THR A 14 10.23 -1.73 14.66
C THR A 14 9.47 -1.19 13.46
N ALA A 15 9.04 -2.04 12.53
CA ALA A 15 8.28 -1.63 11.35
C ALA A 15 6.96 -0.95 11.73
N PHE A 16 6.20 -1.51 12.67
CA PHE A 16 4.96 -0.90 13.14
C PHE A 16 5.19 0.43 13.85
N SER A 17 6.26 0.53 14.64
CA SER A 17 6.64 1.80 15.29
C SER A 17 7.00 2.87 14.27
N ILE A 18 7.70 2.52 13.19
CA ILE A 18 8.04 3.42 12.09
C ILE A 18 6.77 3.93 11.40
N VAL A 19 5.84 3.05 11.06
CA VAL A 19 4.58 3.44 10.41
C VAL A 19 3.76 4.36 11.31
N LYS A 20 3.62 4.01 12.60
CA LYS A 20 2.90 4.82 13.58
C LYS A 20 3.53 6.20 13.75
N GLU A 21 4.86 6.27 13.87
CA GLU A 21 5.59 7.53 14.00
C GLU A 21 5.46 8.38 12.74
N THR A 22 5.53 7.79 11.55
CA THR A 22 5.33 8.51 10.29
C THR A 22 3.93 9.09 10.20
N ALA A 23 2.90 8.30 10.54
CA ALA A 23 1.51 8.76 10.60
C ALA A 23 1.36 9.95 11.58
N LYS A 24 2.00 9.88 12.73
CA LYS A 24 2.03 10.96 13.72
C LYS A 24 2.69 12.21 13.16
N ARG A 25 3.85 12.10 12.54
CA ARG A 25 4.57 13.25 11.95
C ARG A 25 3.74 13.94 10.86
N PHE A 26 3.07 13.18 9.99
CA PHE A 26 2.13 13.76 9.03
C PHE A 26 0.94 14.44 9.68
N SER A 27 0.42 13.91 10.81
CA SER A 27 -0.71 14.52 11.51
C SER A 27 -0.35 15.81 12.27
N GLU A 28 0.90 15.96 12.68
CA GLU A 28 1.37 17.08 13.51
C GLU A 28 2.08 18.19 12.71
N ASN A 29 2.45 17.94 11.45
CA ASN A 29 3.24 18.88 10.63
C ASN A 29 2.62 19.04 9.24
N GLU A 30 2.45 20.26 8.78
CA GLU A 30 2.00 20.54 7.42
C GLU A 30 3.01 20.06 6.36
N GLU A 31 4.30 20.10 6.71
CA GLU A 31 5.38 19.63 5.84
C GLU A 31 6.40 18.83 6.64
N ILE A 32 6.95 17.79 6.03
CA ILE A 32 8.06 17.00 6.56
C ILE A 32 9.24 17.13 5.60
N VAL A 33 10.36 17.60 6.11
CA VAL A 33 11.60 17.81 5.35
C VAL A 33 12.56 16.65 5.62
N VAL A 34 12.99 15.98 4.56
CA VAL A 34 13.97 14.88 4.64
C VAL A 34 15.07 15.08 3.59
N THR A 35 16.17 14.36 3.73
CA THR A 35 17.20 14.31 2.68
C THR A 35 16.65 13.53 1.49
N ALA A 36 16.70 14.14 0.30
CA ALA A 36 16.15 13.55 -0.91
C ALA A 36 16.95 12.34 -1.37
N THR A 37 16.22 11.23 -1.61
CA THR A 37 16.72 10.04 -2.30
C THR A 37 16.40 10.12 -3.80
N ASP A 38 16.94 9.20 -4.60
CA ASP A 38 16.59 9.09 -6.01
C ASP A 38 15.11 8.72 -6.19
N PHE A 39 14.55 7.94 -5.28
CA PHE A 39 13.13 7.62 -5.26
C PHE A 39 12.27 8.87 -5.04
N ASP A 40 12.63 9.73 -4.09
CA ASP A 40 11.92 10.99 -3.82
C ASP A 40 11.93 11.91 -5.03
N ARG A 41 13.07 11.97 -5.76
CA ARG A 41 13.19 12.76 -7.00
C ARG A 41 12.29 12.25 -8.12
N GLN A 42 12.21 10.92 -8.29
CA GLN A 42 11.30 10.29 -9.25
C GLN A 42 9.83 10.51 -8.85
N LEU A 43 9.53 10.42 -7.56
CA LEU A 43 8.20 10.62 -7.02
C LEU A 43 7.73 12.07 -7.25
N ALA A 44 8.57 13.05 -6.98
CA ALA A 44 8.28 14.48 -7.18
C ALA A 44 8.01 14.85 -8.65
N ALA A 45 8.49 14.05 -9.61
CA ALA A 45 8.18 14.26 -11.02
C ALA A 45 6.74 13.88 -11.41
N THR A 46 6.03 13.11 -10.55
CA THR A 46 4.72 12.53 -10.86
C THR A 46 3.65 12.76 -9.80
N LYS A 47 4.04 13.25 -8.62
CA LYS A 47 3.15 13.44 -7.47
C LYS A 47 3.26 14.85 -6.91
N ASP A 48 2.12 15.42 -6.55
CA ASP A 48 2.02 16.80 -6.08
C ASP A 48 2.31 16.95 -4.57
N PHE A 49 2.28 15.87 -3.80
CA PHE A 49 2.47 15.92 -2.34
C PHE A 49 3.94 15.93 -1.92
N VAL A 50 4.87 15.86 -2.83
CA VAL A 50 6.32 15.94 -2.58
C VAL A 50 6.99 16.85 -3.58
N ARG A 51 7.90 17.70 -3.12
CA ARG A 51 8.74 18.55 -3.97
C ARG A 51 10.19 18.46 -3.55
N ILE A 52 11.08 18.77 -4.48
CA ILE A 52 12.53 18.75 -4.24
C ILE A 52 13.06 20.18 -4.17
N GLU A 53 13.80 20.48 -3.13
CA GLU A 53 14.54 21.72 -2.95
C GLU A 53 16.00 21.40 -2.63
N GLY A 54 16.89 21.52 -3.62
CA GLY A 54 18.29 21.16 -3.49
C GLY A 54 18.49 19.67 -3.15
N ASP A 55 19.03 19.42 -1.96
CA ASP A 55 19.25 18.07 -1.42
C ASP A 55 18.10 17.57 -0.52
N LYS A 56 17.01 18.35 -0.43
CA LYS A 56 15.86 18.04 0.42
C LYS A 56 14.64 17.62 -0.39
N ALA A 57 13.88 16.67 0.16
CA ALA A 57 12.54 16.35 -0.25
C ALA A 57 11.57 16.86 0.82
N ILE A 58 10.53 17.57 0.39
CA ILE A 58 9.52 18.18 1.26
C ILE A 58 8.19 17.52 0.96
N TYR A 59 7.68 16.77 1.92
CA TYR A 59 6.41 16.07 1.85
C TYR A 59 5.33 16.89 2.52
N GLN A 60 4.20 17.12 1.82
CA GLN A 60 3.02 17.77 2.39
C GLN A 60 2.17 16.74 3.12
N ASN A 61 1.39 17.18 4.12
CA ASN A 61 0.46 16.32 4.85
C ASN A 61 -0.93 16.26 4.22
N HIS A 62 -1.12 16.80 3.05
CA HIS A 62 -2.37 16.76 2.31
C HIS A 62 -2.14 16.40 0.84
N TRP A 63 -3.10 15.71 0.25
CA TRP A 63 -3.07 15.27 -1.15
C TRP A 63 -4.47 14.89 -1.62
N ILE A 64 -4.63 14.73 -2.93
CA ILE A 64 -5.90 14.30 -3.52
C ILE A 64 -6.06 12.79 -3.36
N ALA A 65 -7.16 12.36 -2.76
CA ALA A 65 -7.58 10.97 -2.64
C ALA A 65 -9.06 10.84 -2.98
N GLY A 66 -9.39 9.98 -3.96
CA GLY A 66 -10.76 9.81 -4.44
C GLY A 66 -11.37 11.12 -4.96
N GLY A 67 -10.55 12.01 -5.53
CA GLY A 67 -10.97 13.30 -6.07
C GLY A 67 -11.16 14.42 -5.03
N ASN A 68 -10.88 14.17 -3.76
CA ASN A 68 -10.99 15.17 -2.68
C ASN A 68 -9.62 15.49 -2.10
N ASP A 69 -9.40 16.76 -1.77
CA ASP A 69 -8.23 17.16 -0.99
C ASP A 69 -8.36 16.62 0.44
N THR A 70 -7.41 15.80 0.86
CA THR A 70 -7.45 15.08 2.12
C THR A 70 -6.22 15.42 2.94
N VAL A 71 -6.44 15.97 4.14
CA VAL A 71 -5.39 16.22 5.11
C VAL A 71 -5.20 14.97 5.96
N TRP A 72 -3.95 14.53 6.12
CA TRP A 72 -3.65 13.41 7.01
C TRP A 72 -3.75 13.82 8.47
N ASN A 73 -4.64 13.18 9.22
CA ASN A 73 -4.89 13.47 10.63
C ASN A 73 -5.03 12.20 11.49
N MET A 74 -4.54 11.06 10.98
CA MET A 74 -4.71 9.75 11.64
C MET A 74 -3.40 9.29 12.28
N VAL A 75 -3.53 8.73 13.50
CA VAL A 75 -2.45 8.04 14.20
C VAL A 75 -3.00 6.72 14.74
N HIS A 76 -2.25 5.62 14.59
CA HIS A 76 -2.66 4.31 15.05
C HIS A 76 -2.85 4.25 16.56
N TYR A 77 -4.00 3.72 16.99
CA TYR A 77 -4.23 3.35 18.39
C TYR A 77 -3.60 1.99 18.70
N ASP A 78 -3.36 1.70 19.98
CA ASP A 78 -2.72 0.45 20.40
C ASP A 78 -3.53 -0.80 20.00
N VAL A 79 -4.87 -0.72 20.07
CA VAL A 79 -5.75 -1.80 19.58
C VAL A 79 -5.61 -2.03 18.07
N GLN A 80 -5.32 -1.00 17.30
CA GLN A 80 -5.07 -1.12 15.86
C GLN A 80 -3.72 -1.77 15.56
N LEU A 81 -2.69 -1.56 16.40
CA LEU A 81 -1.42 -2.30 16.30
C LEU A 81 -1.64 -3.79 16.51
N PHE A 82 -2.47 -4.16 17.49
CA PHE A 82 -2.86 -5.55 17.72
C PHE A 82 -3.56 -6.15 16.50
N GLY A 83 -4.53 -5.43 15.91
CA GLY A 83 -5.20 -5.82 14.67
C GLY A 83 -4.21 -6.07 13.52
N GLY A 84 -3.20 -5.22 13.39
CA GLY A 84 -2.13 -5.38 12.41
C GLY A 84 -1.33 -6.67 12.59
N VAL A 85 -1.02 -7.04 13.82
CA VAL A 85 -0.35 -8.32 14.14
C VAL A 85 -1.22 -9.52 13.74
N VAL A 86 -2.52 -9.47 14.06
CA VAL A 86 -3.48 -10.53 13.71
C VAL A 86 -3.52 -10.75 12.20
N LEU A 87 -3.59 -9.68 11.43
CA LEU A 87 -3.60 -9.72 9.96
C LEU A 87 -2.27 -10.22 9.39
N HIS A 88 -1.14 -9.77 9.93
CA HIS A 88 0.18 -10.29 9.52
C HIS A 88 0.30 -11.80 9.71
N LYS A 89 -0.29 -12.33 10.78
CA LYS A 89 -0.32 -13.79 11.08
C LYS A 89 -1.32 -14.56 10.21
N GLY A 90 -1.90 -13.96 9.18
CA GLY A 90 -2.84 -14.61 8.26
C GLY A 90 -4.18 -14.96 8.89
N LYS A 91 -4.59 -14.19 9.91
CA LYS A 91 -5.85 -14.38 10.62
C LYS A 91 -6.86 -13.31 10.26
N ILE A 92 -8.11 -13.53 10.62
CA ILE A 92 -9.21 -12.58 10.45
C ILE A 92 -9.24 -11.64 11.66
N ALA A 93 -9.20 -10.33 11.40
CA ALA A 93 -9.46 -9.29 12.39
C ALA A 93 -10.87 -8.75 12.17
N GLU A 94 -11.78 -9.04 13.10
CA GLU A 94 -13.12 -8.45 13.08
C GLU A 94 -13.06 -7.04 13.67
N MET A 95 -13.50 -6.06 12.86
CA MET A 95 -13.52 -4.65 13.25
C MET A 95 -14.84 -4.03 12.81
N ALA A 96 -15.46 -3.24 13.69
CA ALA A 96 -16.69 -2.53 13.38
C ALA A 96 -16.45 -1.41 12.33
N THR A 97 -17.55 -0.95 11.73
CA THR A 97 -17.50 0.20 10.83
C THR A 97 -17.02 1.44 11.59
N GLY A 98 -16.07 2.18 11.00
CA GLY A 98 -15.51 3.38 11.63
C GLY A 98 -14.30 3.14 12.54
N GLU A 99 -13.88 1.90 12.78
CA GLU A 99 -12.70 1.59 13.63
C GLU A 99 -11.35 1.72 12.89
N GLY A 100 -11.37 2.22 11.66
CA GLY A 100 -10.15 2.53 10.91
C GLY A 100 -9.46 1.31 10.28
N LYS A 101 -10.24 0.39 9.70
CA LYS A 101 -9.72 -0.81 9.01
C LYS A 101 -8.62 -0.48 8.00
N THR A 102 -8.83 0.55 7.17
CA THR A 102 -7.85 0.99 6.16
C THR A 102 -6.53 1.43 6.80
N LEU A 103 -6.58 2.09 7.95
CA LEU A 103 -5.39 2.50 8.71
C LEU A 103 -4.68 1.29 9.33
N VAL A 104 -5.43 0.34 9.89
CA VAL A 104 -4.86 -0.92 10.44
C VAL A 104 -4.14 -1.71 9.36
N ALA A 105 -4.71 -1.78 8.15
CA ALA A 105 -4.13 -2.48 7.02
C ALA A 105 -2.74 -1.95 6.64
N THR A 106 -2.44 -0.67 6.91
CA THR A 106 -1.12 -0.08 6.61
C THR A 106 0.02 -0.80 7.31
N LEU A 107 -0.21 -1.35 8.48
CA LEU A 107 0.80 -2.00 9.31
C LEU A 107 1.32 -3.31 8.69
N PRO A 108 0.47 -4.33 8.44
CA PRO A 108 0.92 -5.57 7.82
C PRO A 108 1.30 -5.38 6.35
N VAL A 109 0.67 -4.44 5.64
CA VAL A 109 1.04 -4.11 4.26
C VAL A 109 2.45 -3.57 4.18
N PHE A 110 2.79 -2.57 5.00
CA PHE A 110 4.15 -2.04 5.08
C PHE A 110 5.16 -3.12 5.42
N LEU A 111 4.91 -3.89 6.48
CA LEU A 111 5.81 -4.95 6.94
C LEU A 111 6.10 -5.98 5.82
N ASN A 112 5.06 -6.50 5.18
CA ASN A 112 5.22 -7.52 4.15
C ASN A 112 5.80 -6.97 2.84
N ALA A 113 5.60 -5.68 2.54
CA ALA A 113 6.21 -5.01 1.40
C ALA A 113 7.75 -4.92 1.49
N LEU A 114 8.31 -4.96 2.70
CA LEU A 114 9.76 -4.93 2.91
C LEU A 114 10.48 -6.14 2.29
N THR A 115 9.78 -7.22 1.99
CA THR A 115 10.36 -8.37 1.29
C THR A 115 10.70 -8.10 -0.17
N GLY A 116 10.11 -7.06 -0.78
CA GLY A 116 10.22 -6.79 -2.22
C GLY A 116 9.43 -7.76 -3.12
N ASN A 117 8.69 -8.72 -2.52
CA ASN A 117 7.95 -9.74 -3.28
C ASN A 117 6.53 -9.30 -3.68
N GLY A 118 6.10 -8.12 -3.26
CA GLY A 118 4.78 -7.54 -3.55
C GLY A 118 3.70 -7.91 -2.55
N VAL A 119 2.84 -6.93 -2.34
CA VAL A 119 1.65 -7.04 -1.48
C VAL A 119 0.43 -6.64 -2.28
N HIS A 120 -0.62 -7.44 -2.23
CA HIS A 120 -1.91 -7.10 -2.82
C HIS A 120 -2.87 -6.60 -1.74
N VAL A 121 -3.48 -5.45 -1.98
CA VAL A 121 -4.56 -4.90 -1.16
C VAL A 121 -5.85 -5.00 -1.95
N VAL A 122 -6.72 -5.90 -1.52
CA VAL A 122 -7.94 -6.27 -2.23
C VAL A 122 -9.13 -5.56 -1.62
N THR A 123 -9.88 -4.83 -2.44
CA THR A 123 -11.09 -4.10 -2.03
C THR A 123 -12.32 -4.58 -2.79
N VAL A 124 -13.50 -4.17 -2.34
CA VAL A 124 -14.78 -4.64 -2.91
C VAL A 124 -15.16 -3.92 -4.21
N ASN A 125 -14.68 -2.71 -4.46
CA ASN A 125 -14.99 -1.95 -5.67
C ASN A 125 -13.83 -1.05 -6.11
N ASP A 126 -13.89 -0.59 -7.37
CA ASP A 126 -12.85 0.20 -8.02
C ASP A 126 -12.67 1.59 -7.39
N TYR A 127 -13.75 2.20 -6.89
CA TYR A 127 -13.68 3.47 -6.19
C TYR A 127 -12.82 3.36 -4.93
N LEU A 128 -13.06 2.34 -4.10
CA LEU A 128 -12.28 2.10 -2.88
C LEU A 128 -10.83 1.75 -3.21
N ALA A 129 -10.60 0.91 -4.22
CA ALA A 129 -9.24 0.57 -4.65
C ALA A 129 -8.43 1.82 -5.03
N LYS A 130 -9.01 2.70 -5.84
CA LYS A 130 -8.39 3.97 -6.25
C LYS A 130 -8.22 4.93 -5.08
N ARG A 131 -9.29 5.16 -4.30
CA ARG A 131 -9.27 6.07 -3.15
C ARG A 131 -8.23 5.64 -2.12
N ASP A 132 -8.21 4.39 -1.73
CA ASP A 132 -7.34 3.90 -0.65
C ASP A 132 -5.88 3.82 -1.10
N SER A 133 -5.62 3.51 -2.36
CA SER A 133 -4.27 3.62 -2.94
C SER A 133 -3.74 5.06 -2.92
N GLU A 134 -4.61 6.03 -3.17
CA GLU A 134 -4.27 7.45 -3.15
C GLU A 134 -4.16 7.99 -1.72
N TRP A 135 -5.01 7.54 -0.81
CA TRP A 135 -5.05 8.02 0.57
C TRP A 135 -3.91 7.48 1.41
N MET A 136 -3.67 6.16 1.37
CA MET A 136 -2.61 5.51 2.14
C MET A 136 -1.26 5.48 1.42
N GLY A 137 -1.27 5.65 0.10
CA GLY A 137 -0.07 5.58 -0.74
C GLY A 137 1.08 6.46 -0.26
N PRO A 138 0.88 7.74 0.05
CA PRO A 138 1.95 8.62 0.51
C PRO A 138 2.66 8.15 1.77
N LEU A 139 1.96 7.46 2.68
CA LEU A 139 2.57 6.86 3.88
C LEU A 139 3.63 5.81 3.51
N TYR A 140 3.34 4.97 2.51
CA TYR A 140 4.27 3.96 2.02
C TYR A 140 5.40 4.57 1.18
N MET A 141 5.05 5.50 0.30
CA MET A 141 6.00 6.16 -0.60
C MET A 141 7.03 7.00 0.15
N PHE A 142 6.67 7.55 1.31
CA PHE A 142 7.60 8.24 2.20
C PHE A 142 8.78 7.35 2.63
N HIS A 143 8.56 6.03 2.67
CA HIS A 143 9.58 5.02 2.99
C HIS A 143 10.22 4.35 1.77
N GLY A 144 10.01 4.91 0.58
CA GLY A 144 10.61 4.39 -0.65
C GLY A 144 9.89 3.17 -1.25
N LEU A 145 8.65 2.87 -0.81
CA LEU A 145 7.84 1.80 -1.36
C LEU A 145 6.96 2.31 -2.51
N SER A 146 6.98 1.61 -3.63
CA SER A 146 6.12 1.95 -4.77
C SER A 146 4.69 1.43 -4.58
N VAL A 147 3.72 2.24 -4.99
CA VAL A 147 2.29 1.94 -4.88
C VAL A 147 1.61 2.18 -6.21
N ASP A 148 0.77 1.24 -6.63
CA ASP A 148 -0.09 1.40 -7.80
C ASP A 148 -1.45 0.71 -7.58
N CYS A 149 -2.38 0.96 -8.50
CA CYS A 149 -3.73 0.41 -8.48
C CYS A 149 -4.05 -0.15 -9.87
N ILE A 150 -4.33 -1.46 -9.95
CA ILE A 150 -4.62 -2.12 -11.24
C ILE A 150 -5.91 -1.63 -11.89
N ASP A 151 -6.88 -1.17 -11.10
CA ASP A 151 -8.15 -0.62 -11.62
C ASP A 151 -7.97 0.72 -12.36
N LYS A 152 -6.78 1.31 -12.34
CA LYS A 152 -6.41 2.50 -13.14
C LYS A 152 -5.87 2.17 -14.53
N HIS A 153 -5.61 0.90 -14.82
CA HIS A 153 -4.92 0.45 -16.02
C HIS A 153 -5.73 -0.58 -16.79
N GLN A 154 -5.63 -0.53 -18.11
CA GLN A 154 -6.32 -1.48 -18.97
C GLN A 154 -5.78 -2.91 -18.79
N PRO A 155 -6.66 -3.96 -18.85
CA PRO A 155 -6.22 -5.34 -18.82
C PRO A 155 -5.17 -5.65 -19.90
N ASN A 156 -4.24 -6.55 -19.59
CA ASN A 156 -3.14 -6.97 -20.47
C ASN A 156 -2.20 -5.85 -20.97
N SER A 157 -2.27 -4.66 -20.38
CA SER A 157 -1.38 -3.53 -20.73
C SER A 157 -0.04 -3.60 -20.00
N ASP A 158 0.98 -2.95 -20.57
CA ASP A 158 2.27 -2.78 -19.91
C ASP A 158 2.16 -1.97 -18.61
N ALA A 159 1.24 -0.99 -18.58
CA ALA A 159 0.95 -0.22 -17.37
C ALA A 159 0.41 -1.11 -16.25
N ARG A 160 -0.49 -2.05 -16.58
CA ARG A 160 -1.03 -3.02 -15.60
C ARG A 160 0.05 -4.00 -15.12
N ARG A 161 0.93 -4.43 -16.02
CA ARG A 161 2.09 -5.26 -15.70
C ARG A 161 3.05 -4.54 -14.74
N LYS A 162 3.31 -3.24 -14.96
CA LYS A 162 4.09 -2.40 -14.05
C LYS A 162 3.41 -2.22 -12.70
N ALA A 163 2.07 -2.11 -12.66
CA ALA A 163 1.33 -2.02 -11.40
C ALA A 163 1.52 -3.26 -10.51
N TYR A 164 1.57 -4.45 -11.10
CA TYR A 164 1.89 -5.68 -10.36
C TYR A 164 3.35 -5.77 -9.90
N LEU A 165 4.25 -5.01 -10.51
CA LEU A 165 5.66 -4.92 -10.08
C LEU A 165 5.87 -3.92 -8.94
N ALA A 166 4.88 -3.11 -8.61
CA ALA A 166 4.92 -2.23 -7.46
C ALA A 166 5.07 -3.05 -6.16
N ASP A 167 5.66 -2.44 -5.14
CA ASP A 167 5.79 -3.07 -3.81
C ASP A 167 4.40 -3.33 -3.21
N ILE A 168 3.45 -2.43 -3.45
CA ILE A 168 2.08 -2.52 -2.98
C ILE A 168 1.13 -2.26 -4.15
N THR A 169 0.25 -3.22 -4.43
CA THR A 169 -0.71 -3.16 -5.52
C THR A 169 -2.13 -3.24 -4.98
N PHE A 170 -2.90 -2.16 -5.17
CA PHE A 170 -4.33 -2.11 -4.87
C PHE A 170 -5.14 -2.60 -6.05
N GLY A 171 -6.29 -3.18 -5.77
CA GLY A 171 -7.22 -3.60 -6.81
C GLY A 171 -8.48 -4.21 -6.23
N THR A 172 -9.48 -4.37 -7.11
CA THR A 172 -10.70 -5.08 -6.75
C THR A 172 -10.49 -6.59 -6.80
N ASN A 173 -11.27 -7.30 -6.00
CA ASN A 173 -11.31 -8.76 -6.01
C ASN A 173 -11.52 -9.31 -7.44
N ASN A 174 -12.45 -8.73 -8.19
CA ASN A 174 -12.76 -9.14 -9.55
C ASN A 174 -11.57 -8.97 -10.50
N GLU A 175 -10.90 -7.81 -10.45
CA GLU A 175 -9.77 -7.52 -11.34
C GLU A 175 -8.57 -8.42 -11.06
N PHE A 176 -8.24 -8.66 -9.79
CA PHE A 176 -7.21 -9.65 -9.42
C PHE A 176 -7.57 -11.06 -9.91
N GLY A 177 -8.83 -11.46 -9.74
CA GLY A 177 -9.31 -12.77 -10.18
C GLY A 177 -9.29 -12.91 -11.70
N PHE A 178 -9.76 -11.91 -12.44
CA PHE A 178 -9.73 -11.92 -13.90
C PHE A 178 -8.31 -11.91 -14.47
N ASP A 179 -7.39 -11.17 -13.88
CA ASP A 179 -5.99 -11.21 -14.28
C ASP A 179 -5.37 -12.59 -14.05
N TYR A 180 -5.68 -13.23 -12.92
CA TYR A 180 -5.26 -14.60 -12.65
C TYR A 180 -5.78 -15.58 -13.69
N LEU A 181 -7.06 -15.48 -14.06
CA LEU A 181 -7.65 -16.32 -15.10
C LEU A 181 -7.02 -16.07 -16.47
N ARG A 182 -6.78 -14.80 -16.83
CA ARG A 182 -6.10 -14.44 -18.09
C ARG A 182 -4.67 -14.98 -18.13
N ASP A 183 -3.94 -14.89 -17.04
CA ASP A 183 -2.59 -15.42 -16.91
C ASP A 183 -2.56 -16.95 -17.06
N ASN A 184 -3.56 -17.67 -16.55
CA ASN A 184 -3.67 -19.12 -16.75
C ASN A 184 -3.96 -19.52 -18.21
N MET A 185 -4.46 -18.62 -19.04
CA MET A 185 -4.67 -18.83 -20.48
C MET A 185 -3.50 -18.33 -21.33
N ALA A 186 -2.48 -17.74 -20.73
CA ALA A 186 -1.32 -17.20 -21.43
C ALA A 186 -0.49 -18.33 -22.09
N ILE A 187 -0.07 -18.10 -23.33
CA ILE A 187 0.73 -19.06 -24.09
C ILE A 187 2.22 -18.90 -23.76
N SER A 188 2.62 -17.70 -23.36
CA SER A 188 4.02 -17.36 -23.07
C SER A 188 4.15 -16.67 -21.70
N PRO A 189 5.22 -16.92 -20.96
CA PRO A 189 5.50 -16.18 -19.71
C PRO A 189 5.57 -14.67 -19.89
N LYS A 190 5.84 -14.17 -21.10
CA LYS A 190 5.86 -12.73 -21.42
C LYS A 190 4.46 -12.10 -21.41
N ASP A 191 3.42 -12.92 -21.56
CA ASP A 191 2.04 -12.47 -21.59
C ASP A 191 1.44 -12.37 -20.18
N LEU A 192 2.11 -12.88 -19.16
CA LEU A 192 1.70 -12.81 -17.77
C LEU A 192 1.74 -11.37 -17.27
N VAL A 193 0.70 -10.94 -16.57
CA VAL A 193 0.66 -9.62 -15.90
C VAL A 193 0.99 -9.71 -14.43
N GLN A 194 0.58 -10.79 -13.75
CA GLN A 194 0.89 -11.02 -12.35
C GLN A 194 2.26 -11.65 -12.16
N ARG A 195 2.92 -11.33 -11.06
CA ARG A 195 4.08 -12.06 -10.57
C ARG A 195 3.68 -13.07 -9.50
N GLN A 196 4.64 -13.81 -8.95
CA GLN A 196 4.38 -14.75 -7.87
C GLN A 196 3.68 -14.04 -6.68
N HIS A 197 2.64 -14.68 -6.17
CA HIS A 197 1.89 -14.17 -5.02
C HIS A 197 2.71 -14.34 -3.74
N ASN A 198 2.74 -13.31 -2.89
CA ASN A 198 3.46 -13.31 -1.63
C ASN A 198 2.52 -13.07 -0.45
N TYR A 199 1.92 -11.89 -0.37
CA TYR A 199 0.98 -11.52 0.68
C TYR A 199 -0.21 -10.76 0.11
N ALA A 200 -1.39 -11.05 0.62
CA ALA A 200 -2.60 -10.29 0.30
C ALA A 200 -3.39 -9.99 1.57
N ILE A 201 -3.93 -8.78 1.62
CA ILE A 201 -4.91 -8.37 2.60
C ILE A 201 -6.24 -8.09 1.89
N VAL A 202 -7.34 -8.63 2.43
CA VAL A 202 -8.68 -8.45 1.87
C VAL A 202 -9.46 -7.55 2.82
N ASP A 203 -9.83 -6.37 2.33
CA ASP A 203 -10.68 -5.43 3.04
C ASP A 203 -12.14 -5.71 2.68
N GLU A 204 -12.96 -5.92 3.71
CA GLU A 204 -14.38 -6.27 3.63
C GLU A 204 -14.72 -7.57 2.85
N TRP A 205 -14.86 -8.65 3.58
CA TRP A 205 -15.50 -9.86 3.08
C TRP A 205 -17.03 -9.71 3.19
N THR A 206 -17.69 -9.42 2.08
CA THR A 206 -19.16 -9.55 1.99
C THR A 206 -19.50 -10.95 1.50
N GLN A 207 -20.18 -11.75 2.34
CA GLN A 207 -20.90 -12.92 1.88
C GLN A 207 -22.11 -12.44 1.05
N TYR A 208 -22.13 -12.82 -0.21
CA TYR A 208 -23.36 -12.85 -0.99
C TYR A 208 -24.04 -14.19 -0.84
#